data_3f005fe133720d61283e2528c9c54cfe
#
_entry.id   3f005fe133720d61283e2528c9c54cfe
#
_cell.length_a   1.000
_cell.length_b   1.000
_cell.length_c   1.000
_cell.angle_alpha   90.00
_cell.angle_beta   90.00
_cell.angle_gamma   90.00
#
_symmetry.space_group_name_H-M   'P 1'
#
loop_
_entity.id
_entity.type
_entity.pdbx_description
1 polymer ?
#
loop_
_entity_poly.entity_id
_entity_poly.type
_entity_poly.pdbx_seq_one_letter_code
_entity_poly.pdbx_strand_id
1 'polypeptide(L)'
;RLLGSDNGYYVYSASEWLEEMNKMINMVIVILTGIASISLLVGGIGIMNIMLVSVTERTREIGIRKALGAKERTILSQFVVEAATTSALGGALGIALGYIVSMGANKVLPMFTSGTTVTVSPSFNSIAVAFGISVGIGVLFGYLPAKRAARLNPIEALRYDCCLLY
;
A
#
# COMPACT_ATOMS: atom_id res chain seq x y z
N ARG A 1 0.21 -53.95 -36.05
CA ARG A 1 -1.16 -53.83 -36.60
C ARG A 1 -2.22 -54.34 -35.62
N LEU A 2 -2.21 -53.82 -34.39
CA LEU A 2 -3.21 -54.09 -33.34
C LEU A 2 -3.39 -52.85 -32.49
N LEU A 3 -3.85 -51.74 -33.06
CA LEU A 3 -4.40 -50.60 -32.31
C LEU A 3 -5.28 -49.80 -33.29
N GLY A 4 -6.39 -50.43 -33.64
CA GLY A 4 -7.48 -49.73 -34.28
C GLY A 4 -8.60 -49.61 -33.26
N SER A 5 -8.52 -48.62 -32.40
CA SER A 5 -9.67 -48.05 -31.71
C SER A 5 -9.26 -46.65 -31.29
N ASP A 6 -9.96 -45.68 -31.77
CA ASP A 6 -9.88 -44.22 -31.45
C ASP A 6 -10.20 -43.93 -29.97
N ASN A 7 -9.53 -44.58 -29.06
CA ASN A 7 -9.49 -44.15 -27.67
C ASN A 7 -8.26 -43.28 -27.54
N GLY A 8 -8.43 -41.97 -27.76
CA GLY A 8 -7.40 -40.99 -27.60
C GLY A 8 -6.83 -41.04 -26.20
N TYR A 9 -5.67 -41.68 -26.05
CA TYR A 9 -4.87 -41.55 -24.85
C TYR A 9 -4.27 -40.19 -24.82
N TYR A 10 -4.82 -39.30 -24.01
CA TYR A 10 -4.17 -38.03 -23.71
C TYR A 10 -2.96 -38.34 -22.82
N VAL A 11 -1.79 -38.44 -23.42
CA VAL A 11 -0.52 -38.50 -22.67
C VAL A 11 -0.23 -37.09 -22.24
N TYR A 12 -0.72 -36.69 -21.08
CA TYR A 12 -0.30 -35.42 -20.47
C TYR A 12 1.18 -35.59 -20.08
N SER A 13 2.02 -34.83 -20.77
CA SER A 13 3.43 -34.67 -20.38
C SER A 13 3.50 -33.94 -19.05
N ALA A 14 4.40 -34.32 -18.17
CA ALA A 14 4.61 -33.62 -16.88
C ALA A 14 4.90 -32.13 -17.09
N SER A 15 5.48 -31.77 -18.23
CA SER A 15 5.72 -30.36 -18.61
C SER A 15 4.43 -29.59 -18.92
N GLU A 16 3.44 -30.22 -19.56
CA GLU A 16 2.13 -29.60 -19.83
C GLU A 16 1.35 -29.34 -18.54
N TRP A 17 1.39 -30.29 -17.61
CA TRP A 17 0.82 -30.13 -16.26
C TRP A 17 1.44 -28.96 -15.50
N LEU A 18 2.76 -28.83 -15.52
CA LEU A 18 3.47 -27.71 -14.88
C LEU A 18 3.12 -26.38 -15.54
N GLU A 19 2.95 -26.35 -16.86
CA GLU A 19 2.57 -25.13 -17.57
C GLU A 19 1.14 -24.68 -17.22
N GLU A 20 0.18 -25.61 -17.16
CA GLU A 20 -1.19 -25.32 -16.73
C GLU A 20 -1.24 -24.85 -15.27
N MET A 21 -0.51 -25.51 -14.37
CA MET A 21 -0.38 -25.10 -12.97
C MET A 21 0.19 -23.69 -12.86
N ASN A 22 1.25 -23.36 -13.60
CA ASN A 22 1.84 -22.03 -13.62
C ASN A 22 0.87 -20.97 -14.17
N LYS A 23 0.09 -21.29 -15.20
CA LYS A 23 -0.96 -20.37 -15.69
C LYS A 23 -2.02 -20.07 -14.63
N MET A 24 -2.46 -21.12 -13.91
CA MET A 24 -3.44 -20.99 -12.83
C MET A 24 -2.90 -20.15 -11.67
N ILE A 25 -1.66 -20.42 -11.24
CA ILE A 25 -0.98 -19.65 -10.19
C ILE A 25 -0.83 -18.19 -10.60
N ASN A 26 -0.39 -17.91 -11.82
CA ASN A 26 -0.24 -16.56 -12.33
C ASN A 26 -1.59 -15.80 -12.39
N MET A 27 -2.68 -16.47 -12.77
CA MET A 27 -4.02 -15.88 -12.73
C MET A 27 -4.40 -15.46 -11.31
N VAL A 28 -4.20 -16.33 -10.33
CA VAL A 28 -4.48 -16.03 -8.91
C VAL A 28 -3.63 -14.86 -8.42
N ILE A 29 -2.33 -14.83 -8.75
CA ILE A 29 -1.42 -13.74 -8.38
C ILE A 29 -1.90 -12.42 -8.97
N VAL A 30 -2.32 -12.38 -10.23
CA VAL A 30 -2.83 -11.15 -10.89
C VAL A 30 -4.09 -10.64 -10.19
N ILE A 31 -5.03 -11.54 -9.89
CA ILE A 31 -6.27 -11.17 -9.18
C ILE A 31 -5.96 -10.61 -7.78
N LEU A 32 -5.13 -11.31 -7.00
CA LEU A 32 -4.74 -10.88 -5.66
C LEU A 32 -3.99 -9.54 -5.69
N THR A 33 -3.09 -9.36 -6.66
CA THR A 33 -2.37 -8.10 -6.85
C THR A 33 -3.31 -6.96 -7.22
N GLY A 34 -4.32 -7.22 -8.05
CA GLY A 34 -5.37 -6.26 -8.38
C GLY A 34 -6.14 -5.81 -7.14
N ILE A 35 -6.60 -6.75 -6.32
CA ILE A 35 -7.31 -6.46 -5.06
C ILE A 35 -6.42 -5.66 -4.11
N ALA A 36 -5.17 -6.08 -3.94
CA ALA A 36 -4.20 -5.39 -3.09
C ALA A 36 -3.93 -3.96 -3.56
N SER A 37 -3.83 -3.74 -4.89
CA SER A 37 -3.62 -2.41 -5.48
C SER A 37 -4.79 -1.47 -5.21
N ILE A 38 -6.03 -1.95 -5.35
CA ILE A 38 -7.24 -1.17 -5.04
C ILE A 38 -7.28 -0.83 -3.55
N SER A 39 -7.00 -1.80 -2.67
CA SER A 39 -6.96 -1.58 -1.22
C SER A 39 -5.92 -0.53 -0.83
N LEU A 40 -4.76 -0.55 -1.49
CA LEU A 40 -3.68 0.39 -1.27
C LEU A 40 -4.04 1.81 -1.73
N LEU A 41 -4.75 1.94 -2.87
CA LEU A 41 -5.27 3.22 -3.34
C LEU A 41 -6.29 3.82 -2.37
N VAL A 42 -7.22 3.00 -1.86
CA VAL A 42 -8.20 3.44 -0.86
C VAL A 42 -7.51 3.91 0.42
N GLY A 43 -6.50 3.16 0.89
CA GLY A 43 -5.66 3.57 2.02
C GLY A 43 -4.93 4.89 1.78
N GLY A 44 -4.39 5.10 0.57
CA GLY A 44 -3.77 6.35 0.15
C GLY A 44 -4.74 7.54 0.17
N ILE A 45 -5.96 7.36 -0.31
CA ILE A 45 -7.02 8.37 -0.24
C ILE A 45 -7.36 8.69 1.22
N GLY A 46 -7.35 7.68 2.11
CA GLY A 46 -7.52 7.88 3.54
C GLY A 46 -6.45 8.79 4.14
N ILE A 47 -5.17 8.57 3.80
CA ILE A 47 -4.06 9.44 4.20
C ILE A 47 -4.28 10.87 3.67
N MET A 48 -4.66 11.01 2.41
CA MET A 48 -4.93 12.31 1.81
C MET A 48 -6.03 13.07 2.56
N ASN A 49 -7.12 12.40 2.93
CA ASN A 49 -8.24 13.01 3.64
C ASN A 49 -7.83 13.47 5.05
N ILE A 50 -7.08 12.65 5.79
CA ILE A 50 -6.56 13.02 7.12
C ILE A 50 -5.63 14.21 7.01
N MET A 51 -4.75 14.23 6.02
CA MET A 51 -3.83 15.34 5.79
C MET A 51 -4.56 16.62 5.38
N LEU A 52 -5.64 16.55 4.60
CA LEU A 52 -6.47 17.73 4.28
C LEU A 52 -7.10 18.32 5.54
N VAL A 53 -7.65 17.49 6.42
CA VAL A 53 -8.20 17.94 7.71
C VAL A 53 -7.10 18.57 8.57
N SER A 54 -5.97 17.90 8.72
CA SER A 54 -4.82 18.43 9.49
C SER A 54 -4.34 19.80 8.97
N VAL A 55 -4.29 19.98 7.64
CA VAL A 55 -3.94 21.28 7.01
C VAL A 55 -4.98 22.35 7.32
N THR A 56 -6.29 22.03 7.23
CA THR A 56 -7.35 23.01 7.53
C THR A 56 -7.35 23.43 8.99
N GLU A 57 -7.16 22.49 9.92
CA GLU A 57 -7.05 22.80 11.36
C GLU A 57 -5.84 23.67 11.70
N ARG A 58 -4.72 23.51 10.97
CA ARG A 58 -3.48 24.26 11.20
C ARG A 58 -3.30 25.45 10.25
N THR A 59 -4.33 25.83 9.49
CA THR A 59 -4.24 26.88 8.46
C THR A 59 -3.72 28.20 9.04
N ARG A 60 -4.17 28.62 10.22
CA ARG A 60 -3.72 29.84 10.90
C ARG A 60 -2.22 29.79 11.27
N GLU A 61 -1.77 28.65 11.80
CA GLU A 61 -0.36 28.46 12.15
C GLU A 61 0.54 28.54 10.91
N ILE A 62 0.11 27.91 9.81
CA ILE A 62 0.79 27.98 8.51
C ILE A 62 0.84 29.41 7.99
N GLY A 63 -0.27 30.15 8.13
CA GLY A 63 -0.35 31.56 7.74
C GLY A 63 0.63 32.43 8.51
N ILE A 64 0.73 32.29 9.83
CA ILE A 64 1.68 33.01 10.69
C ILE A 64 3.13 32.69 10.31
N ARG A 65 3.47 31.41 10.14
CA ARG A 65 4.83 31.01 9.72
C ARG A 65 5.20 31.62 8.36
N LYS A 66 4.25 31.66 7.43
CA LYS A 66 4.45 32.26 6.10
C LYS A 66 4.59 33.79 6.15
N ALA A 67 3.83 34.47 7.01
CA ALA A 67 3.95 35.90 7.25
C ALA A 67 5.32 36.25 7.87
N LEU A 68 5.91 35.39 8.68
CA LEU A 68 7.26 35.49 9.23
C LEU A 68 8.38 35.12 8.23
N GLY A 69 8.04 34.81 6.98
CA GLY A 69 9.01 34.56 5.91
C GLY A 69 9.41 33.06 5.74
N ALA A 70 8.65 32.12 6.28
CA ALA A 70 8.92 30.70 6.06
C ALA A 70 8.77 30.33 4.57
N LYS A 71 9.77 29.63 4.04
CA LYS A 71 9.78 29.18 2.64
C LYS A 71 8.74 28.08 2.43
N GLU A 72 8.08 28.09 1.28
CA GLU A 72 7.10 27.04 0.90
C GLU A 72 7.64 25.62 1.02
N ARG A 73 8.91 25.42 0.67
CA ARG A 73 9.59 24.13 0.78
C ARG A 73 9.67 23.60 2.22
N THR A 74 9.84 24.49 3.19
CA THR A 74 9.92 24.10 4.62
C THR A 74 8.57 23.61 5.11
N ILE A 75 7.49 24.26 4.73
CA ILE A 75 6.12 23.86 5.06
C ILE A 75 5.79 22.54 4.35
N LEU A 76 6.11 22.44 3.06
CA LEU A 76 5.89 21.23 2.27
C LEU A 76 6.62 20.02 2.87
N SER A 77 7.91 20.18 3.21
CA SER A 77 8.72 19.08 3.75
C SER A 77 8.17 18.57 5.08
N GLN A 78 7.66 19.45 5.93
CA GLN A 78 7.06 19.06 7.21
C GLN A 78 5.88 18.09 7.02
N PHE A 79 4.94 18.42 6.15
CA PHE A 79 3.78 17.59 5.88
C PHE A 79 4.13 16.30 5.14
N VAL A 80 5.11 16.34 4.23
CA VAL A 80 5.58 15.14 3.53
C VAL A 80 6.27 14.17 4.51
N VAL A 81 7.08 14.68 5.44
CA VAL A 81 7.70 13.84 6.48
C VAL A 81 6.62 13.23 7.40
N GLU A 82 5.61 14.01 7.78
CA GLU A 82 4.49 13.53 8.60
C GLU A 82 3.74 12.37 7.89
N ALA A 83 3.44 12.52 6.60
CA ALA A 83 2.83 11.46 5.79
C ALA A 83 3.74 10.23 5.64
N ALA A 84 5.03 10.44 5.42
CA ALA A 84 6.02 9.38 5.30
C ALA A 84 6.17 8.58 6.60
N THR A 85 6.23 9.26 7.76
CA THR A 85 6.32 8.59 9.07
C THR A 85 5.08 7.79 9.39
N THR A 86 3.89 8.33 9.13
CA THR A 86 2.63 7.61 9.32
C THR A 86 2.56 6.36 8.45
N SER A 87 2.95 6.48 7.17
CA SER A 87 2.99 5.34 6.24
C SER A 87 4.05 4.31 6.59
N ALA A 88 5.21 4.75 7.10
CA ALA A 88 6.26 3.85 7.55
C ALA A 88 5.82 3.05 8.78
N LEU A 89 5.13 3.69 9.74
CA LEU A 89 4.56 3.00 10.91
C LEU A 89 3.49 1.98 10.47
N GLY A 90 2.58 2.38 9.58
CA GLY A 90 1.58 1.47 9.02
C GLY A 90 2.20 0.31 8.26
N GLY A 91 3.22 0.56 7.45
CA GLY A 91 3.97 -0.46 6.73
C GLY A 91 4.70 -1.44 7.66
N ALA A 92 5.33 -0.93 8.73
CA ALA A 92 6.00 -1.78 9.73
C ALA A 92 4.99 -2.67 10.48
N LEU A 93 3.84 -2.12 10.88
CA LEU A 93 2.76 -2.89 11.49
C LEU A 93 2.19 -3.94 10.54
N GLY A 94 2.01 -3.60 9.26
CA GLY A 94 1.57 -4.52 8.22
C GLY A 94 2.55 -5.69 8.02
N ILE A 95 3.85 -5.43 8.01
CA ILE A 95 4.90 -6.47 7.94
C ILE A 95 4.84 -7.37 9.18
N ALA A 96 4.73 -6.79 10.38
CA ALA A 96 4.64 -7.56 11.62
C ALA A 96 3.42 -8.49 11.63
N LEU A 97 2.25 -7.98 11.24
CA LEU A 97 1.03 -8.78 11.12
C LEU A 97 1.16 -9.87 10.05
N GLY A 98 1.72 -9.53 8.88
CA GLY A 98 1.96 -10.51 7.81
C GLY A 98 2.88 -11.65 8.25
N TYR A 99 3.90 -11.34 9.05
CA TYR A 99 4.80 -12.35 9.61
C TYR A 99 4.08 -13.27 10.61
N ILE A 100 3.26 -12.69 11.50
CA ILE A 100 2.46 -13.46 12.47
C ILE A 100 1.48 -14.39 11.74
N VAL A 101 0.79 -13.90 10.72
CA VAL A 101 -0.12 -14.71 9.89
C VAL A 101 0.63 -15.83 9.18
N SER A 102 1.82 -15.55 8.63
CA SER A 102 2.67 -16.57 7.98
C SER A 102 3.10 -17.67 8.95
N MET A 103 3.49 -17.28 10.18
CA MET A 103 3.80 -18.29 11.22
C MET A 103 2.59 -19.14 11.60
N GLY A 104 1.42 -18.52 11.71
CA GLY A 104 0.16 -19.24 11.97
C GLY A 104 -0.18 -20.21 10.84
N ALA A 105 -0.07 -19.76 9.59
CA ALA A 105 -0.31 -20.57 8.42
C ALA A 105 0.60 -21.82 8.39
N ASN A 106 1.89 -21.64 8.67
CA ASN A 106 2.85 -22.76 8.71
C ASN A 106 2.53 -23.81 9.78
N LYS A 107 1.80 -23.45 10.85
CA LYS A 107 1.35 -24.42 11.87
C LYS A 107 0.05 -25.12 11.47
N VAL A 108 -0.84 -24.42 10.77
CA VAL A 108 -2.18 -24.92 10.46
C VAL A 108 -2.22 -25.71 9.13
N LEU A 109 -1.46 -25.28 8.11
CA LEU A 109 -1.44 -25.95 6.80
C LEU A 109 -1.09 -27.45 6.88
N PRO A 110 -0.09 -27.91 7.66
CA PRO A 110 0.24 -29.33 7.75
C PRO A 110 -0.89 -30.19 8.34
N MET A 111 -1.82 -29.61 9.10
CA MET A 111 -2.99 -30.32 9.64
C MET A 111 -4.01 -30.68 8.55
N PHE A 112 -4.05 -29.90 7.47
CA PHE A 112 -4.99 -30.11 6.36
C PHE A 112 -4.35 -30.80 5.16
N THR A 113 -3.02 -30.81 5.07
CA THR A 113 -2.30 -31.36 3.92
C THR A 113 -1.46 -32.55 4.36
N SER A 114 -2.03 -33.73 4.26
CA SER A 114 -1.32 -34.99 4.58
C SER A 114 -0.18 -35.19 3.56
N GLY A 115 1.05 -34.79 3.90
CA GLY A 115 2.26 -35.24 3.20
C GLY A 115 3.07 -34.18 2.45
N THR A 116 2.66 -32.93 2.36
CA THR A 116 3.47 -31.85 1.76
C THR A 116 3.70 -30.74 2.76
N THR A 117 4.96 -30.52 3.16
CA THR A 117 5.36 -29.38 4.00
C THR A 117 5.49 -28.13 3.12
N VAL A 118 4.40 -27.37 3.00
CA VAL A 118 4.44 -26.05 2.37
C VAL A 118 4.88 -25.05 3.42
N THR A 119 6.12 -24.58 3.34
CA THR A 119 6.64 -23.50 4.21
C THR A 119 6.44 -22.16 3.54
N VAL A 120 5.59 -21.34 4.12
CA VAL A 120 5.39 -19.94 3.70
C VAL A 120 6.36 -19.07 4.47
N SER A 121 7.45 -18.63 3.82
CA SER A 121 8.38 -17.66 4.42
C SER A 121 8.50 -16.44 3.53
N PRO A 122 8.20 -15.23 4.05
CA PRO A 122 8.37 -14.00 3.28
C PRO A 122 9.86 -13.75 3.05
N SER A 123 10.24 -13.51 1.79
CA SER A 123 11.61 -13.15 1.44
C SER A 123 11.92 -11.73 1.88
N PHE A 124 13.15 -11.47 2.32
CA PHE A 124 13.61 -10.12 2.69
C PHE A 124 13.38 -9.12 1.56
N ASN A 125 13.63 -9.53 0.31
CA ASN A 125 13.40 -8.67 -0.85
C ASN A 125 11.93 -8.28 -1.01
N SER A 126 11.00 -9.22 -0.81
CA SER A 126 9.55 -8.97 -0.87
C SER A 126 9.12 -7.99 0.23
N ILE A 127 9.67 -8.12 1.44
CA ILE A 127 9.40 -7.21 2.57
C ILE A 127 9.91 -5.80 2.23
N ALA A 128 11.12 -5.67 1.72
CA ALA A 128 11.71 -4.38 1.36
C ALA A 128 10.91 -3.66 0.27
N VAL A 129 10.48 -4.40 -0.77
CA VAL A 129 9.66 -3.86 -1.85
C VAL A 129 8.28 -3.43 -1.32
N ALA A 130 7.61 -4.25 -0.52
CA ALA A 130 6.31 -3.93 0.06
C ALA A 130 6.38 -2.69 0.95
N PHE A 131 7.41 -2.57 1.79
CA PHE A 131 7.65 -1.41 2.63
C PHE A 131 7.90 -0.15 1.79
N GLY A 132 8.75 -0.25 0.77
CA GLY A 132 9.04 0.85 -0.16
C GLY A 132 7.79 1.36 -0.90
N ILE A 133 6.94 0.45 -1.36
CA ILE A 133 5.66 0.79 -2.01
C ILE A 133 4.73 1.48 -1.00
N SER A 134 4.61 0.98 0.23
CA SER A 134 3.76 1.56 1.28
C SER A 134 4.17 3.01 1.58
N VAL A 135 5.45 3.25 1.84
CA VAL A 135 5.99 4.61 2.09
C VAL A 135 5.84 5.49 0.85
N GLY A 136 6.13 4.96 -0.34
CA GLY A 136 6.01 5.69 -1.60
C GLY A 136 4.58 6.21 -1.84
N ILE A 137 3.58 5.38 -1.60
CA ILE A 137 2.17 5.77 -1.72
C ILE A 137 1.80 6.81 -0.66
N GLY A 138 2.23 6.64 0.59
CA GLY A 138 1.99 7.62 1.63
C GLY A 138 2.57 9.00 1.29
N VAL A 139 3.79 9.04 0.78
CA VAL A 139 4.42 10.28 0.31
C VAL A 139 3.65 10.87 -0.87
N LEU A 140 3.24 10.06 -1.84
CA LEU A 140 2.52 10.52 -3.04
C LEU A 140 1.17 11.17 -2.67
N PHE A 141 0.37 10.50 -1.84
CA PHE A 141 -0.93 11.01 -1.41
C PHE A 141 -0.82 12.12 -0.37
N GLY A 142 0.25 12.16 0.43
CA GLY A 142 0.54 13.26 1.35
C GLY A 142 1.07 14.52 0.66
N TYR A 143 1.75 14.37 -0.49
CA TYR A 143 2.30 15.50 -1.23
C TYR A 143 1.23 16.45 -1.78
N LEU A 144 0.11 15.94 -2.27
CA LEU A 144 -0.97 16.76 -2.86
C LEU A 144 -1.55 17.77 -1.87
N PRO A 145 -2.02 17.35 -0.65
CA PRO A 145 -2.50 18.30 0.35
C PRO A 145 -1.39 19.20 0.90
N ALA A 146 -0.17 18.68 1.08
CA ALA A 146 0.97 19.45 1.52
C ALA A 146 1.31 20.61 0.55
N LYS A 147 1.23 20.36 -0.75
CA LYS A 147 1.43 21.40 -1.78
C LYS A 147 0.34 22.47 -1.75
N ARG A 148 -0.91 22.09 -1.47
CA ARG A 148 -2.00 23.08 -1.30
C ARG A 148 -1.75 23.95 -0.06
N ALA A 149 -1.38 23.35 1.07
CA ALA A 149 -1.02 24.04 2.29
C ALA A 149 0.11 25.05 2.09
N ALA A 150 1.18 24.63 1.40
CA ALA A 150 2.33 25.49 1.12
C ALA A 150 2.02 26.69 0.22
N ARG A 151 0.95 26.65 -0.57
CA ARG A 151 0.53 27.72 -1.48
C ARG A 151 -0.54 28.67 -0.91
N LEU A 152 -1.03 28.46 0.29
CA LEU A 152 -2.01 29.33 0.93
C LEU A 152 -1.50 30.75 1.04
N ASN A 153 -2.35 31.74 0.71
CA ASN A 153 -2.05 33.14 0.92
C ASN A 153 -2.12 33.47 2.42
N PRO A 154 -1.09 34.13 3.00
CA PRO A 154 -1.09 34.45 4.43
C PRO A 154 -2.32 35.29 4.86
N ILE A 155 -2.80 36.16 3.98
CA ILE A 155 -3.95 37.06 4.25
C ILE A 155 -5.24 36.25 4.34
N GLU A 156 -5.45 35.29 3.44
CA GLU A 156 -6.63 34.40 3.46
C GLU A 156 -6.58 33.46 4.65
N ALA A 157 -5.41 32.92 4.96
CA ALA A 157 -5.21 32.00 6.10
C ALA A 157 -5.53 32.65 7.45
N LEU A 158 -5.24 33.94 7.61
CA LEU A 158 -5.55 34.71 8.83
C LEU A 158 -7.02 35.17 8.89
N ARG A 159 -7.71 35.26 7.74
CA ARG A 159 -9.11 35.68 7.65
C ARG A 159 -10.08 34.49 7.85
N TYR A 160 -9.60 33.26 7.75
CA TYR A 160 -10.44 32.04 7.78
C TYR A 160 -11.22 31.88 9.11
N ASP A 161 -10.68 32.39 10.24
CA ASP A 161 -11.33 32.33 11.55
C ASP A 161 -12.51 33.32 11.73
N CYS A 162 -12.62 34.33 10.88
CA CYS A 162 -13.66 35.35 11.03
C CYS A 162 -15.04 34.94 10.46
N CYS A 163 -15.08 33.90 9.58
CA CYS A 163 -16.30 33.42 8.93
C CYS A 163 -16.97 32.22 9.62
N LEU A 164 -16.31 31.60 10.60
CA LEU A 164 -16.88 30.45 11.35
C LEU A 164 -17.59 30.85 12.65
N LEU A 165 -17.64 32.13 12.99
CA LEU A 165 -18.31 32.67 14.19
C LEU A 165 -19.65 33.39 13.86
N TYR A 166 -20.21 33.15 12.66
CA TYR A 166 -21.54 33.67 12.32
C TYR A 166 -22.47 32.55 11.86
#